data_3f92024f8b8dceaf61c6f49724df3c5c
#
_entry.id   3f92024f8b8dceaf61c6f49724df3c5c
#
_cell.length_a   1.000
_cell.length_b   1.000
_cell.length_c   1.000
_cell.angle_alpha   90.00
_cell.angle_beta   90.00
_cell.angle_gamma   90.00
#
_symmetry.space_group_name_H-M   'P 1'
#
loop_
_entity.id
_entity.type
_entity.pdbx_description
1 polymer ?
#
loop_
_entity_poly.entity_id
_entity_poly.type
_entity_poly.pdbx_seq_one_letter_code
_entity_poly.pdbx_strand_id
1 'polypeptide(L)'
;MKCLERIGNQLLRGVMYHNSAADLFDFLGLNGFYKWQKHQAMDELDSLYYVKHYVMKTHHMLLTIDGSAETPTLFPSNWIGKSAMDATPAEITKAVQSALADLVIWERDAITIYEGIMEETTSSDAKKMLCELIDGSKEEICQIEKLQLKLKSTGYNMMFVHYLQDSYCEKYKK
;
A
#
# COMPACT_ATOMS: atom_id res chain seq x y z
N MET A 1 -11.67 5.85 21.93
CA MET A 1 -11.45 6.91 20.94
C MET A 1 -10.00 6.90 20.40
N LYS A 2 -8.96 7.06 21.23
CA LYS A 2 -7.54 7.05 20.78
C LYS A 2 -7.15 5.86 19.88
N CYS A 3 -7.70 4.68 20.14
CA CYS A 3 -7.49 3.48 19.34
C CYS A 3 -8.00 3.66 17.90
N LEU A 4 -9.22 4.17 17.72
CA LEU A 4 -9.83 4.42 16.41
C LEU A 4 -9.13 5.56 15.66
N GLU A 5 -8.61 6.57 16.37
CA GLU A 5 -7.78 7.63 15.79
C GLU A 5 -6.46 7.05 15.25
N ARG A 6 -5.81 6.13 15.98
CA ARG A 6 -4.59 5.45 15.53
C ARG A 6 -4.85 4.59 14.28
N ILE A 7 -5.97 3.86 14.25
CA ILE A 7 -6.40 3.10 13.06
C ILE A 7 -6.58 4.06 11.88
N GLY A 8 -7.34 5.15 12.07
CA GLY A 8 -7.59 6.13 11.01
C GLY A 8 -6.32 6.80 10.49
N ASN A 9 -5.38 7.10 11.37
CA ASN A 9 -4.08 7.68 10.98
C ASN A 9 -3.24 6.68 10.17
N GLN A 10 -3.23 5.40 10.55
CA GLN A 10 -2.50 4.37 9.79
C GLN A 10 -3.10 4.17 8.41
N LEU A 11 -4.45 4.11 8.30
CA LEU A 11 -5.15 4.02 7.02
C LEU A 11 -4.85 5.22 6.11
N LEU A 12 -4.86 6.45 6.65
CA LEU A 12 -4.49 7.63 5.86
C LEU A 12 -3.04 7.54 5.35
N ARG A 13 -2.11 7.08 6.19
CA ARG A 13 -0.72 6.84 5.77
C ARG A 13 -0.64 5.77 4.68
N GLY A 14 -1.46 4.71 4.76
CA GLY A 14 -1.59 3.68 3.72
C GLY A 14 -2.04 4.28 2.38
N VAL A 15 -3.09 5.11 2.37
CA VAL A 15 -3.53 5.84 1.16
C VAL A 15 -2.37 6.60 0.52
N MET A 16 -1.60 7.34 1.32
CA MET A 16 -0.49 8.14 0.81
C MET A 16 0.65 7.27 0.30
N TYR A 17 0.96 6.18 1.01
CA TYR A 17 2.03 5.26 0.66
C TYR A 17 1.76 4.54 -0.67
N HIS A 18 0.57 3.96 -0.85
CA HIS A 18 0.18 3.30 -2.08
C HIS A 18 0.06 4.27 -3.26
N ASN A 19 -0.34 5.53 -3.02
CA ASN A 19 -0.27 6.56 -4.06
C ASN A 19 1.18 6.84 -4.48
N SER A 20 2.12 6.94 -3.53
CA SER A 20 3.55 7.10 -3.86
C SER A 20 4.11 5.91 -4.64
N ALA A 21 3.71 4.69 -4.30
CA ALA A 21 4.05 3.49 -5.05
C ALA A 21 3.48 3.51 -6.47
N ALA A 22 2.23 3.93 -6.60
CA ALA A 22 1.59 4.09 -7.90
C ALA A 22 2.35 5.11 -8.77
N ASP A 23 2.68 6.28 -8.23
CA ASP A 23 3.43 7.31 -8.94
C ASP A 23 4.80 6.80 -9.42
N LEU A 24 5.49 5.98 -8.61
CA LEU A 24 6.73 5.33 -9.03
C LEU A 24 6.49 4.36 -10.22
N PHE A 25 5.48 3.51 -10.16
CA PHE A 25 5.19 2.57 -11.23
C PHE A 25 4.71 3.27 -12.51
N ASP A 26 3.96 4.37 -12.41
CA ASP A 26 3.59 5.21 -13.55
C ASP A 26 4.83 5.84 -14.19
N PHE A 27 5.73 6.41 -13.38
CA PHE A 27 7.01 6.95 -13.84
C PHE A 27 7.86 5.90 -14.57
N LEU A 28 7.81 4.63 -14.14
CA LEU A 28 8.51 3.52 -14.80
C LEU A 28 7.79 2.98 -16.04
N GLY A 29 6.63 3.53 -16.41
CA GLY A 29 5.80 3.05 -17.52
C GLY A 29 5.11 1.70 -17.24
N LEU A 30 4.94 1.34 -15.97
CA LEU A 30 4.34 0.07 -15.54
C LEU A 30 2.86 0.29 -15.13
N ASN A 31 2.05 0.63 -16.12
CA ASN A 31 0.64 1.05 -15.93
C ASN A 31 -0.23 0.02 -15.17
N GLY A 32 0.03 -1.28 -15.31
CA GLY A 32 -0.69 -2.31 -14.55
C GLY A 32 -0.39 -2.27 -13.06
N PHE A 33 0.88 -2.08 -12.71
CA PHE A 33 1.29 -1.94 -11.31
C PHE A 33 0.85 -0.59 -10.72
N TYR A 34 0.84 0.48 -11.53
CA TYR A 34 0.20 1.74 -11.17
C TYR A 34 -1.26 1.55 -10.77
N LYS A 35 -2.06 0.91 -11.63
CA LYS A 35 -3.49 0.66 -11.37
C LYS A 35 -3.70 -0.20 -10.13
N TRP A 36 -2.87 -1.21 -9.94
CA TRP A 36 -2.90 -2.05 -8.74
C TRP A 36 -2.70 -1.22 -7.48
N GLN A 37 -1.66 -0.39 -7.43
CA GLN A 37 -1.38 0.44 -6.26
C GLN A 37 -2.43 1.54 -6.04
N LYS A 38 -3.01 2.10 -7.11
CA LYS A 38 -4.17 3.00 -6.99
C LYS A 38 -5.39 2.29 -6.40
N HIS A 39 -5.61 1.03 -6.74
CA HIS A 39 -6.68 0.24 -6.14
C HIS A 39 -6.44 0.04 -4.63
N GLN A 40 -5.22 -0.31 -4.23
CA GLN A 40 -4.87 -0.45 -2.82
C GLN A 40 -5.07 0.88 -2.05
N ALA A 41 -4.67 2.00 -2.63
CA ALA A 41 -4.93 3.31 -2.04
C ALA A 41 -6.44 3.58 -1.83
N MET A 42 -7.29 3.12 -2.76
CA MET A 42 -8.75 3.25 -2.63
C MET A 42 -9.31 2.31 -1.56
N ASP A 43 -8.81 1.08 -1.45
CA ASP A 43 -9.23 0.13 -0.41
C ASP A 43 -8.90 0.65 0.99
N GLU A 44 -7.71 1.28 1.17
CA GLU A 44 -7.34 1.97 2.41
C GLU A 44 -8.27 3.17 2.70
N LEU A 45 -8.62 3.94 1.67
CA LEU A 45 -9.53 5.08 1.82
C LEU A 45 -10.95 4.63 2.20
N ASP A 46 -11.45 3.57 1.61
CA ASP A 46 -12.76 2.98 1.93
C ASP A 46 -12.78 2.46 3.37
N SER A 47 -11.71 1.81 3.81
CA SER A 47 -11.51 1.38 5.19
C SER A 47 -11.49 2.57 6.16
N LEU A 48 -10.84 3.67 5.78
CA LEU A 48 -10.84 4.91 6.55
C LEU A 48 -12.24 5.52 6.68
N TYR A 49 -13.01 5.54 5.58
CA TYR A 49 -14.40 6.01 5.61
C TYR A 49 -15.28 5.11 6.49
N TYR A 50 -15.07 3.81 6.46
CA TYR A 50 -15.77 2.87 7.33
C TYR A 50 -15.50 3.17 8.81
N VAL A 51 -14.24 3.37 9.22
CA VAL A 51 -13.88 3.74 10.59
C VAL A 51 -14.51 5.08 11.00
N LYS A 52 -14.43 6.10 10.12
CA LYS A 52 -15.06 7.41 10.36
C LYS A 52 -16.57 7.30 10.59
N HIS A 53 -17.23 6.52 9.73
CA HIS A 53 -18.67 6.32 9.81
C HIS A 53 -19.09 5.56 11.08
N TYR A 54 -18.30 4.55 11.46
CA TYR A 54 -18.48 3.82 12.71
C TYR A 54 -18.38 4.76 13.92
N VAL A 55 -17.37 5.60 14.00
CA VAL A 55 -17.18 6.58 15.08
C VAL A 55 -18.36 7.53 15.16
N MET A 56 -18.78 8.08 14.03
CA MET A 56 -19.91 9.01 13.96
C MET A 56 -21.21 8.36 14.43
N LYS A 57 -21.49 7.13 14.00
CA LYS A 57 -22.74 6.44 14.37
C LYS A 57 -22.77 5.93 15.80
N THR A 58 -21.66 5.37 16.27
CA THR A 58 -21.61 4.67 17.56
C THR A 58 -21.28 5.62 18.72
N HIS A 59 -20.41 6.60 18.47
CA HIS A 59 -19.93 7.52 19.49
C HIS A 59 -20.48 8.95 19.35
N HIS A 60 -21.22 9.24 18.27
CA HIS A 60 -21.74 10.59 17.95
C HIS A 60 -20.62 11.65 17.92
N MET A 61 -19.41 11.27 17.48
CA MET A 61 -18.23 12.10 17.45
C MET A 61 -17.61 12.10 16.06
N LEU A 62 -16.77 13.10 15.77
CA LEU A 62 -15.94 13.11 14.57
C LEU A 62 -14.59 12.47 14.90
N LEU A 63 -14.12 11.60 13.99
CA LEU A 63 -12.77 11.04 14.09
C LEU A 63 -11.75 12.11 13.71
N THR A 64 -10.86 12.44 14.64
CA THR A 64 -9.72 13.31 14.36
C THR A 64 -8.60 12.49 13.74
N ILE A 65 -8.09 12.94 12.61
CA ILE A 65 -6.98 12.32 11.90
C ILE A 65 -5.85 13.34 11.83
N ASP A 66 -4.68 12.94 12.30
CA ASP A 66 -3.48 13.76 12.24
C ASP A 66 -2.80 13.57 10.88
N GLY A 67 -2.98 14.54 9.98
CA GLY A 67 -2.34 14.56 8.67
C GLY A 67 -0.87 15.00 8.68
N SER A 68 -0.30 15.30 9.85
CA SER A 68 1.07 15.82 9.97
C SER A 68 2.16 14.73 9.91
N ALA A 69 1.77 13.45 9.93
CA ALA A 69 2.73 12.36 9.86
C ALA A 69 3.51 12.40 8.52
N GLU A 70 4.83 12.31 8.59
CA GLU A 70 5.66 12.19 7.39
C GLU A 70 5.16 11.07 6.51
N THR A 71 4.94 11.40 5.23
CA THR A 71 4.52 10.40 4.24
C THR A 71 5.75 9.65 3.76
N PRO A 72 5.83 8.34 3.99
CA PRO A 72 6.90 7.56 3.38
C PRO A 72 6.77 7.64 1.86
N THR A 73 7.85 7.94 1.18
CA THR A 73 7.88 7.96 -0.29
C THR A 73 8.71 6.79 -0.80
N LEU A 74 8.19 6.08 -1.79
CA LEU A 74 8.93 5.02 -2.50
C LEU A 74 9.83 5.57 -3.61
N PHE A 75 9.79 6.89 -3.85
CA PHE A 75 10.56 7.50 -4.91
C PHE A 75 12.03 7.59 -4.50
N PRO A 76 12.96 6.88 -5.18
CA PRO A 76 14.38 6.96 -4.86
C PRO A 76 14.88 8.40 -5.03
N SER A 77 15.58 8.92 -4.02
CA SER A 77 16.07 10.31 -4.03
C SER A 77 16.99 10.64 -5.23
N ASN A 78 17.70 9.64 -5.74
CA ASN A 78 18.57 9.79 -6.92
C ASN A 78 17.80 9.87 -8.26
N TRP A 79 16.48 9.73 -8.24
CA TRP A 79 15.61 9.83 -9.41
C TRP A 79 14.87 11.17 -9.47
N ILE A 80 14.95 11.97 -8.43
CA ILE A 80 14.36 13.31 -8.41
C ILE A 80 15.03 14.14 -9.51
N GLY A 81 14.23 14.65 -10.46
CA GLY A 81 14.70 15.45 -11.60
C GLY A 81 15.25 14.66 -12.80
N LYS A 82 15.27 13.31 -12.73
CA LYS A 82 15.56 12.47 -13.90
C LYS A 82 14.31 12.19 -14.72
N SER A 83 14.49 12.03 -16.04
CA SER A 83 13.44 11.47 -16.90
C SER A 83 13.46 9.94 -16.81
N ALA A 84 12.27 9.31 -16.82
CA ALA A 84 12.18 7.85 -16.92
C ALA A 84 12.82 7.31 -18.22
N MET A 85 12.85 8.12 -19.26
CA MET A 85 13.49 7.76 -20.55
C MET A 85 15.01 7.65 -20.46
N ASP A 86 15.61 8.26 -19.43
CA ASP A 86 17.06 8.20 -19.19
C ASP A 86 17.45 7.02 -18.28
N ALA A 87 16.45 6.29 -17.75
CA ALA A 87 16.72 5.15 -16.89
C ALA A 87 17.13 3.91 -17.71
N THR A 88 18.21 3.30 -17.29
CA THR A 88 18.64 2.03 -17.86
C THR A 88 17.73 0.87 -17.43
N PRO A 89 17.61 -0.21 -18.22
CA PRO A 89 16.85 -1.40 -17.80
C PRO A 89 17.28 -1.97 -16.45
N ALA A 90 18.57 -1.87 -16.10
CA ALA A 90 19.08 -2.32 -14.81
C ALA A 90 18.60 -1.44 -13.65
N GLU A 91 18.52 -0.11 -13.85
CA GLU A 91 17.97 0.82 -12.86
C GLU A 91 16.48 0.59 -12.65
N ILE A 92 15.71 0.38 -13.74
CA ILE A 92 14.27 0.06 -13.66
C ILE A 92 14.07 -1.25 -12.90
N THR A 93 14.83 -2.29 -13.25
CA THR A 93 14.79 -3.59 -12.55
C THR A 93 15.02 -3.42 -11.05
N LYS A 94 16.07 -2.69 -10.68
CA LYS A 94 16.38 -2.43 -9.27
C LYS A 94 15.29 -1.64 -8.56
N ALA A 95 14.69 -0.65 -9.23
CA ALA A 95 13.58 0.12 -8.66
C ALA A 95 12.34 -0.74 -8.41
N VAL A 96 11.98 -1.62 -9.35
CA VAL A 96 10.88 -2.58 -9.17
C VAL A 96 11.16 -3.54 -8.02
N GLN A 97 12.38 -4.08 -7.93
CA GLN A 97 12.78 -4.97 -6.82
C GLN A 97 12.67 -4.27 -5.48
N SER A 98 13.19 -3.05 -5.37
CA SER A 98 13.13 -2.25 -4.13
C SER A 98 11.69 -1.94 -3.77
N ALA A 99 10.90 -1.41 -4.70
CA ALA A 99 9.51 -1.06 -4.45
C ALA A 99 8.67 -2.25 -3.93
N LEU A 100 8.83 -3.43 -4.54
CA LEU A 100 8.12 -4.63 -4.08
C LEU A 100 8.60 -5.11 -2.69
N ALA A 101 9.88 -4.93 -2.37
CA ALA A 101 10.40 -5.25 -1.04
C ALA A 101 9.87 -4.26 0.02
N ASP A 102 9.87 -2.98 -0.30
CA ASP A 102 9.39 -1.92 0.59
C ASP A 102 7.88 -2.04 0.84
N LEU A 103 7.09 -2.44 -0.17
CA LEU A 103 5.66 -2.75 0.00
C LEU A 103 5.43 -3.88 1.01
N VAL A 104 6.21 -4.97 0.96
CA VAL A 104 6.11 -6.06 1.95
C VAL A 104 6.47 -5.57 3.36
N ILE A 105 7.49 -4.72 3.49
CA ILE A 105 7.88 -4.14 4.78
C ILE A 105 6.75 -3.27 5.31
N TRP A 106 6.17 -2.41 4.46
CA TRP A 106 5.05 -1.54 4.83
C TRP A 106 3.86 -2.33 5.40
N GLU A 107 3.44 -3.40 4.71
CA GLU A 107 2.32 -4.23 5.16
C GLU A 107 2.61 -4.96 6.48
N ARG A 108 3.85 -5.43 6.69
CA ARG A 108 4.27 -6.05 7.94
C ARG A 108 4.27 -5.05 9.09
N ASP A 109 4.71 -3.83 8.85
CA ASP A 109 4.69 -2.75 9.85
C ASP A 109 3.24 -2.35 10.17
N ALA A 110 2.34 -2.30 9.18
CA ALA A 110 0.92 -2.06 9.39
C ALA A 110 0.29 -3.15 10.28
N ILE A 111 0.56 -4.43 10.02
CA ILE A 111 0.12 -5.55 10.86
C ILE A 111 0.60 -5.35 12.30
N THR A 112 1.89 -5.04 12.50
CA THR A 112 2.46 -4.83 13.84
C THR A 112 1.75 -3.69 14.58
N ILE A 113 1.43 -2.60 13.87
CA ILE A 113 0.69 -1.47 14.45
C ILE A 113 -0.73 -1.90 14.83
N TYR A 114 -1.43 -2.62 13.96
CA TYR A 114 -2.80 -3.09 14.22
C TYR A 114 -2.86 -4.10 15.36
N GLU A 115 -1.91 -5.02 15.45
CA GLU A 115 -1.78 -5.98 16.57
C GLU A 115 -1.55 -5.24 17.90
N GLY A 116 -0.67 -4.25 17.95
CA GLY A 116 -0.45 -3.43 19.13
C GLY A 116 -1.70 -2.64 19.57
N ILE A 117 -2.48 -2.13 18.60
CA ILE A 117 -3.77 -1.48 18.91
C ILE A 117 -4.79 -2.51 19.43
N MET A 118 -4.78 -3.74 18.90
CA MET A 118 -5.70 -4.80 19.30
C MET A 118 -5.47 -5.24 20.75
N GLU A 119 -4.23 -5.25 21.21
CA GLU A 119 -3.89 -5.56 22.61
C GLU A 119 -4.41 -4.49 23.58
N GLU A 120 -4.39 -3.22 23.16
CA GLU A 120 -4.81 -2.08 23.99
C GLU A 120 -6.34 -1.89 24.05
N THR A 121 -7.09 -2.41 23.06
CA THR A 121 -8.54 -2.15 22.97
C THR A 121 -9.36 -3.24 23.63
N THR A 122 -10.40 -2.82 24.35
CA THR A 122 -11.43 -3.71 24.93
C THR A 122 -12.69 -3.81 24.05
N SER A 123 -12.80 -2.97 23.01
CA SER A 123 -13.96 -2.95 22.11
C SER A 123 -13.94 -4.15 21.16
N SER A 124 -14.99 -4.98 21.18
CA SER A 124 -15.16 -6.11 20.27
C SER A 124 -15.23 -5.68 18.82
N ASP A 125 -15.90 -4.57 18.54
CA ASP A 125 -16.06 -4.05 17.17
C ASP A 125 -14.74 -3.52 16.62
N ALA A 126 -13.95 -2.80 17.46
CA ALA A 126 -12.62 -2.37 17.07
C ALA A 126 -11.69 -3.56 16.81
N LYS A 127 -11.78 -4.63 17.63
CA LYS A 127 -11.02 -5.87 17.39
C LYS A 127 -11.40 -6.54 16.09
N LYS A 128 -12.70 -6.58 15.77
CA LYS A 128 -13.16 -7.12 14.48
C LYS A 128 -12.60 -6.35 13.29
N MET A 129 -12.70 -5.01 13.31
CA MET A 129 -12.11 -4.16 12.29
C MET A 129 -10.60 -4.39 12.14
N LEU A 130 -9.87 -4.50 13.25
CA LEU A 130 -8.42 -4.76 13.23
C LEU A 130 -8.11 -6.14 12.64
N CYS A 131 -8.88 -7.18 12.93
CA CYS A 131 -8.73 -8.50 12.30
C CYS A 131 -8.90 -8.40 10.77
N GLU A 132 -9.93 -7.69 10.30
CA GLU A 132 -10.18 -7.51 8.86
C GLU A 132 -9.01 -6.77 8.18
N LEU A 133 -8.45 -5.72 8.80
CA LEU A 133 -7.29 -4.99 8.30
C LEU A 133 -6.03 -5.84 8.27
N ILE A 134 -5.77 -6.62 9.34
CA ILE A 134 -4.62 -7.54 9.43
C ILE A 134 -4.71 -8.61 8.34
N ASP A 135 -5.90 -9.17 8.12
CA ASP A 135 -6.09 -10.21 7.10
C ASP A 135 -5.91 -9.63 5.69
N GLY A 136 -6.38 -8.41 5.43
CA GLY A 136 -6.14 -7.68 4.18
C GLY A 136 -4.63 -7.49 3.92
N SER A 137 -3.88 -6.97 4.89
CA SER A 137 -2.43 -6.80 4.77
C SER A 137 -1.70 -8.14 4.52
N LYS A 138 -2.13 -9.24 5.17
CA LYS A 138 -1.56 -10.58 4.91
C LYS A 138 -1.82 -11.06 3.48
N GLU A 139 -3.04 -10.83 2.96
CA GLU A 139 -3.36 -11.15 1.58
C GLU A 139 -2.51 -10.37 0.60
N GLU A 140 -2.28 -9.08 0.86
CA GLU A 140 -1.43 -8.24 0.02
C GLU A 140 0.02 -8.71 0.04
N ILE A 141 0.60 -8.98 1.21
CA ILE A 141 1.94 -9.58 1.32
C ILE A 141 2.03 -10.84 0.45
N CYS A 142 1.05 -11.74 0.54
CA CYS A 142 1.03 -12.97 -0.24
C CYS A 142 1.01 -12.69 -1.76
N GLN A 143 0.27 -11.67 -2.21
CA GLN A 143 0.24 -11.26 -3.62
C GLN A 143 1.59 -10.70 -4.07
N ILE A 144 2.21 -9.83 -3.28
CA ILE A 144 3.51 -9.23 -3.58
C ILE A 144 4.60 -10.30 -3.63
N GLU A 145 4.65 -11.20 -2.64
CA GLU A 145 5.65 -12.27 -2.59
C GLU A 145 5.51 -13.23 -3.79
N LYS A 146 4.28 -13.57 -4.20
CA LYS A 146 4.03 -14.35 -5.44
C LYS A 146 4.52 -13.63 -6.69
N LEU A 147 4.33 -12.31 -6.77
CA LEU A 147 4.85 -11.50 -7.87
C LEU A 147 6.38 -11.48 -7.86
N GLN A 148 7.01 -11.26 -6.70
CA GLN A 148 8.45 -11.29 -6.53
C GLN A 148 9.06 -12.63 -6.98
N LEU A 149 8.44 -13.76 -6.60
CA LEU A 149 8.89 -15.09 -7.02
C LEU A 149 8.83 -15.28 -8.54
N LYS A 150 7.74 -14.83 -9.18
CA LYS A 150 7.61 -14.88 -10.64
C LYS A 150 8.68 -14.04 -11.33
N LEU A 151 8.89 -12.81 -10.88
CA LEU A 151 9.90 -11.91 -11.45
C LEU A 151 11.32 -12.45 -11.22
N LYS A 152 11.60 -12.98 -10.03
CA LYS A 152 12.89 -13.58 -9.68
C LYS A 152 13.22 -14.80 -10.57
N SER A 153 12.23 -15.64 -10.88
CA SER A 153 12.42 -16.83 -11.72
C SER A 153 12.86 -16.50 -13.14
N THR A 154 12.61 -15.27 -13.61
CA THR A 154 13.02 -14.78 -14.94
C THR A 154 14.17 -13.77 -14.87
N GLY A 155 14.83 -13.65 -13.71
CA GLY A 155 15.91 -12.67 -13.50
C GLY A 155 15.43 -11.23 -13.65
N TYR A 156 14.13 -10.96 -13.38
CA TYR A 156 13.51 -9.64 -13.60
C TYR A 156 13.66 -9.14 -15.04
N ASN A 157 13.57 -10.03 -16.01
CA ASN A 157 13.61 -9.66 -17.42
C ASN A 157 12.49 -8.63 -17.71
N MET A 158 12.84 -7.48 -18.29
CA MET A 158 11.90 -6.38 -18.52
C MET A 158 10.74 -6.76 -19.43
N MET A 159 10.93 -7.61 -20.43
CA MET A 159 9.82 -8.11 -21.26
C MET A 159 8.81 -8.90 -20.41
N PHE A 160 9.31 -9.67 -19.45
CA PHE A 160 8.43 -10.43 -18.55
C PHE A 160 7.77 -9.52 -17.50
N VAL A 161 8.45 -8.48 -17.03
CA VAL A 161 7.85 -7.44 -16.17
C VAL A 161 6.68 -6.79 -16.89
N HIS A 162 6.86 -6.38 -18.16
CA HIS A 162 5.79 -5.81 -18.98
C HIS A 162 4.66 -6.80 -19.25
N TYR A 163 4.96 -8.06 -19.54
CA TYR A 163 3.94 -9.10 -19.69
C TYR A 163 3.10 -9.31 -18.42
N LEU A 164 3.73 -9.37 -17.25
CA LEU A 164 3.02 -9.53 -15.99
C LEU A 164 2.16 -8.30 -15.65
N GLN A 165 2.68 -7.09 -15.83
CA GLN A 165 1.92 -5.89 -15.54
C GLN A 165 0.66 -5.75 -16.41
N ASP A 166 0.64 -6.30 -17.63
CA ASP A 166 -0.54 -6.33 -18.48
C ASP A 166 -1.69 -7.13 -17.85
N SER A 167 -1.37 -8.22 -17.14
CA SER A 167 -2.36 -8.98 -16.38
C SER A 167 -2.99 -8.18 -15.24
N TYR A 168 -2.24 -7.26 -14.64
CA TYR A 168 -2.75 -6.31 -13.65
C TYR A 168 -3.61 -5.22 -14.29
N CYS A 169 -3.27 -4.75 -15.51
CA CYS A 169 -4.13 -3.85 -16.27
C CYS A 169 -5.53 -4.43 -16.50
N GLU A 170 -5.60 -5.73 -16.80
CA GLU A 170 -6.89 -6.41 -16.98
C GLU A 170 -7.64 -6.59 -15.66
N LYS A 171 -6.94 -6.97 -14.60
CA LYS A 171 -7.53 -7.20 -13.28
C LYS A 171 -8.10 -5.92 -12.65
N TYR A 172 -7.44 -4.78 -12.83
CA TYR A 172 -7.79 -3.49 -12.22
C TYR A 172 -8.29 -2.48 -13.27
N LYS A 173 -9.20 -2.91 -14.12
CA LYS A 173 -9.79 -2.12 -15.26
C LYS A 173 -10.83 -1.08 -14.84
N LYS A 174 -10.87 -0.64 -13.62
CA LYS A 174 -11.83 0.40 -13.24
C LYS A 174 -11.27 1.79 -13.41
#